data_ec5d12bd4976adbbe0474b2013d5cf21
#
_entry.id   ec5d12bd4976adbbe0474b2013d5cf21
#
_cell.length_a   1.000
_cell.length_b   1.000
_cell.length_c   1.000
_cell.angle_alpha   90.00
_cell.angle_beta   90.00
_cell.angle_gamma   90.00
#
_symmetry.space_group_name_H-M   'P 1'
#
loop_
_entity.id
_entity.type
_entity.pdbx_description
1 polymer ?
#
loop_
_entity_poly.entity_id
_entity_poly.type
_entity_poly.pdbx_seq_one_letter_code
_entity_poly.pdbx_strand_id
1 'polypeptide(L)'
;PLQLVCYASALANKGTRYEATLLSRVVSWDYQDLIEESKPVVASTLDISEKALNALDQGMRMTGSIGTAEQYLKDYPIAIACKTGTAQWQGTTSTGSFSGSDHASFVLYAPADNPEIAISVYVERGSQGGNLANVCIPILDAYFSSSAKYETVATENIAY
;
A
#
# COMPACT_ATOMS: atom_id res chain seq x y z
N PRO A 1 1.75 8.05 7.47
CA PRO A 1 1.28 7.07 6.45
C PRO A 1 1.46 7.58 5.03
N LEU A 2 1.04 8.82 4.68
CA LEU A 2 1.08 9.35 3.32
C LEU A 2 2.47 9.26 2.68
N GLN A 3 3.53 9.66 3.37
CA GLN A 3 4.91 9.54 2.86
C GLN A 3 5.33 8.09 2.66
N LEU A 4 4.91 7.19 3.55
CA LEU A 4 5.22 5.76 3.45
C LEU A 4 4.50 5.11 2.27
N VAL A 5 3.24 5.47 1.99
CA VAL A 5 2.54 4.93 0.82
C VAL A 5 3.13 5.49 -0.49
N CYS A 6 3.53 6.76 -0.52
CA CYS A 6 4.25 7.32 -1.67
C CYS A 6 5.60 6.60 -1.91
N TYR A 7 6.30 6.23 -0.84
CA TYR A 7 7.53 5.45 -0.94
C TYR A 7 7.27 4.03 -1.49
N ALA A 8 6.29 3.31 -0.92
CA ALA A 8 5.90 1.99 -1.41
C ALA A 8 5.46 2.03 -2.88
N SER A 9 4.68 3.04 -3.25
CA SER A 9 4.25 3.30 -4.62
C SER A 9 5.42 3.57 -5.58
N ALA A 10 6.44 4.32 -5.13
CA ALA A 10 7.63 4.57 -5.93
C ALA A 10 8.44 3.30 -6.19
N LEU A 11 8.53 2.38 -5.21
CA LEU A 11 9.16 1.07 -5.41
C LEU A 11 8.35 0.22 -6.39
N ALA A 12 7.03 0.16 -6.23
CA ALA A 12 6.12 -0.52 -7.13
C ALA A 12 6.23 -0.02 -8.58
N ASN A 13 6.43 1.30 -8.75
CA ASN A 13 6.63 1.97 -10.04
C ASN A 13 8.11 1.99 -10.50
N LYS A 14 8.91 1.06 -10.01
CA LYS A 14 10.33 0.90 -10.40
C LYS A 14 11.16 2.18 -10.25
N GLY A 15 10.91 2.93 -9.18
CA GLY A 15 11.65 4.15 -8.84
C GLY A 15 10.97 5.46 -9.26
N THR A 16 9.83 5.42 -9.95
CA THR A 16 9.08 6.64 -10.28
C THR A 16 8.13 7.01 -9.16
N ARG A 17 8.32 8.19 -8.55
CA ARG A 17 7.45 8.75 -7.53
C ARG A 17 6.54 9.81 -8.14
N TYR A 18 5.25 9.69 -7.93
CA TYR A 18 4.24 10.67 -8.33
C TYR A 18 3.89 11.62 -7.19
N GLU A 19 3.38 12.80 -7.53
CA GLU A 19 2.79 13.71 -6.56
C GLU A 19 1.53 13.07 -5.95
N ALA A 20 1.41 13.19 -4.62
CA ALA A 20 0.21 12.72 -3.94
C ALA A 20 -0.94 13.70 -4.16
N THR A 21 -2.07 13.22 -4.66
CA THR A 21 -3.30 13.99 -4.79
C THR A 21 -4.48 13.21 -4.20
N LEU A 22 -5.45 13.91 -3.63
CA LEU A 22 -6.72 13.35 -3.19
C LEU A 22 -7.83 13.60 -4.22
N LEU A 23 -7.57 14.49 -5.19
CA LEU A 23 -8.51 14.77 -6.27
C LEU A 23 -8.27 13.79 -7.42
N SER A 24 -9.25 12.97 -7.72
CA SER A 24 -9.25 12.10 -8.90
C SER A 24 -9.89 12.79 -10.10
N ARG A 25 -11.12 13.28 -9.92
CA ARG A 25 -11.88 13.94 -10.97
C ARG A 25 -12.94 14.87 -10.38
N VAL A 26 -13.35 15.85 -11.16
CA VAL A 26 -14.49 16.71 -10.90
C VAL A 26 -15.54 16.42 -11.98
N VAL A 27 -16.75 16.15 -11.56
CA VAL A 27 -17.89 15.90 -12.48
C VAL A 27 -19.00 16.92 -12.23
N SER A 28 -19.90 17.06 -13.19
CA SER A 28 -21.10 17.88 -13.02
C SER A 28 -21.98 17.36 -11.87
N TRP A 29 -22.90 18.19 -11.38
CA TRP A 29 -23.79 17.85 -10.26
C TRP A 29 -24.69 16.63 -10.56
N ASP A 30 -24.98 16.36 -11.81
CA ASP A 30 -25.80 15.23 -12.29
C ASP A 30 -24.95 14.02 -12.75
N TYR A 31 -23.61 14.08 -12.54
CA TYR A 31 -22.62 13.06 -12.89
C TYR A 31 -22.53 12.72 -14.40
N GLN A 32 -23.06 13.56 -15.28
CA GLN A 32 -23.06 13.31 -16.73
C GLN A 32 -21.79 13.84 -17.40
N ASP A 33 -21.25 14.96 -16.94
CA ASP A 33 -20.11 15.61 -17.57
C ASP A 33 -18.85 15.50 -16.69
N LEU A 34 -17.73 15.11 -17.30
CA LEU A 34 -16.41 15.22 -16.70
C LEU A 34 -15.89 16.65 -16.88
N ILE A 35 -15.77 17.40 -15.78
CA ILE A 35 -15.31 18.79 -15.78
C ILE A 35 -13.78 18.85 -15.76
N GLU A 36 -13.15 18.05 -14.90
CA GLU A 36 -11.71 18.01 -14.72
C GLU A 36 -11.26 16.61 -14.31
N GLU A 37 -10.12 16.18 -14.80
CA GLU A 37 -9.47 14.93 -14.39
C GLU A 37 -8.04 15.22 -13.91
N SER A 38 -7.72 14.74 -12.73
CA SER A 38 -6.37 14.83 -12.18
C SER A 38 -5.46 13.85 -12.92
N LYS A 39 -4.41 14.36 -13.54
CA LYS A 39 -3.41 13.52 -14.21
C LYS A 39 -2.23 13.25 -13.29
N PRO A 40 -1.63 12.06 -13.35
CA PRO A 40 -0.44 11.75 -12.58
C PRO A 40 0.72 12.70 -12.96
N VAL A 41 1.30 13.36 -11.96
CA VAL A 41 2.46 14.24 -12.11
C VAL A 41 3.66 13.55 -11.48
N VAL A 42 4.73 13.36 -12.27
CA VAL A 42 5.99 12.80 -11.76
C VAL A 42 6.67 13.83 -10.88
N ALA A 43 6.82 13.50 -9.60
CA ALA A 43 7.49 14.35 -8.62
C ALA A 43 9.02 14.13 -8.61
N SER A 44 9.45 12.89 -8.81
CA SER A 44 10.88 12.53 -8.92
C SER A 44 11.06 11.10 -9.43
N THR A 45 12.25 10.81 -9.93
CA THR A 45 12.71 9.46 -10.25
C THR A 45 13.92 9.14 -9.38
N LEU A 46 13.98 7.90 -8.88
CA LEU A 46 15.11 7.41 -8.11
C LEU A 46 16.19 6.92 -9.07
N ASP A 47 17.43 7.36 -8.85
CA ASP A 47 18.59 6.79 -9.52
C ASP A 47 19.01 5.51 -8.77
N ILE A 48 18.34 4.41 -9.12
CA ILE A 48 18.56 3.10 -8.50
C ILE A 48 18.75 2.05 -9.60
N SER A 49 19.77 1.20 -9.45
CA SER A 49 20.01 0.14 -10.42
C SER A 49 18.89 -0.91 -10.44
N GLU A 50 18.61 -1.49 -11.59
CA GLU A 50 17.65 -2.58 -11.75
C GLU A 50 17.95 -3.75 -10.80
N LYS A 51 19.24 -4.08 -10.61
CA LYS A 51 19.66 -5.11 -9.65
C LYS A 51 19.22 -4.80 -8.22
N ALA A 52 19.32 -3.54 -7.79
CA ALA A 52 18.90 -3.14 -6.46
C ALA A 52 17.38 -3.13 -6.32
N LEU A 53 16.63 -2.68 -7.34
CA LEU A 53 15.18 -2.75 -7.37
C LEU A 53 14.69 -4.20 -7.27
N ASN A 54 15.28 -5.11 -8.05
CA ASN A 54 14.92 -6.52 -8.01
C ASN A 54 15.22 -7.16 -6.64
N ALA A 55 16.34 -6.79 -6.00
CA ALA A 55 16.68 -7.28 -4.66
C ALA A 55 15.68 -6.76 -3.61
N LEU A 56 15.26 -5.49 -3.70
CA LEU A 56 14.25 -4.90 -2.84
C LEU A 56 12.89 -5.59 -3.01
N ASP A 57 12.42 -5.76 -4.26
CA ASP A 57 11.16 -6.44 -4.56
C ASP A 57 11.17 -7.86 -4.02
N GLN A 58 12.23 -8.62 -4.28
CA GLN A 58 12.37 -9.97 -3.75
C GLN A 58 12.32 -10.00 -2.21
N GLY A 59 13.04 -9.11 -1.52
CA GLY A 59 13.03 -9.02 -0.06
C GLY A 59 11.66 -8.64 0.49
N MET A 60 10.93 -7.76 -0.19
CA MET A 60 9.57 -7.38 0.19
C MET A 60 8.57 -8.52 -0.01
N ARG A 61 8.68 -9.31 -1.08
CA ARG A 61 7.87 -10.55 -1.28
C ARG A 61 8.16 -11.58 -0.20
N MET A 62 9.44 -11.79 0.13
CA MET A 62 9.83 -12.71 1.20
C MET A 62 9.27 -12.31 2.57
N THR A 63 9.07 -11.03 2.84
CA THR A 63 8.44 -10.57 4.09
C THR A 63 7.03 -11.14 4.27
N GLY A 64 6.26 -11.25 3.19
CA GLY A 64 4.90 -11.82 3.20
C GLY A 64 4.86 -13.34 3.13
N SER A 65 5.81 -13.99 2.44
CA SER A 65 5.76 -15.42 2.17
C SER A 65 6.45 -16.31 3.22
N ILE A 66 7.56 -15.84 3.80
CA ILE A 66 8.38 -16.59 4.77
C ILE A 66 8.92 -15.71 5.91
N GLY A 67 8.51 -14.42 5.97
CA GLY A 67 9.02 -13.44 6.92
C GLY A 67 8.00 -13.03 7.97
N THR A 68 8.15 -11.80 8.46
CA THR A 68 7.40 -11.28 9.62
C THR A 68 5.90 -11.10 9.40
N ALA A 69 5.41 -11.17 8.16
CA ALA A 69 3.98 -11.13 7.82
C ALA A 69 3.45 -12.48 7.29
N GLU A 70 4.27 -13.54 7.28
CA GLU A 70 3.94 -14.85 6.73
C GLU A 70 2.61 -15.39 7.24
N GLN A 71 2.38 -15.34 8.56
CA GLN A 71 1.17 -15.92 9.17
C GLN A 71 -0.15 -15.38 8.62
N TYR A 72 -0.12 -14.21 7.97
CA TYR A 72 -1.31 -13.58 7.41
C TYR A 72 -1.35 -13.62 5.88
N LEU A 73 -0.18 -13.61 5.22
CA LEU A 73 -0.11 -13.34 3.78
C LEU A 73 0.36 -14.51 2.93
N LYS A 74 0.96 -15.57 3.51
CA LYS A 74 1.50 -16.70 2.72
C LYS A 74 0.46 -17.41 1.85
N ASP A 75 -0.77 -17.50 2.35
CA ASP A 75 -1.88 -18.19 1.69
C ASP A 75 -2.82 -17.21 0.97
N TYR A 76 -2.47 -15.91 0.92
CA TYR A 76 -3.27 -14.93 0.19
C TYR A 76 -3.15 -15.16 -1.33
N PRO A 77 -4.27 -15.17 -2.10
CA PRO A 77 -4.28 -15.62 -3.49
C PRO A 77 -3.50 -14.71 -4.45
N ILE A 78 -3.17 -13.50 -4.04
CA ILE A 78 -2.43 -12.52 -4.83
C ILE A 78 -1.06 -12.31 -4.20
N ALA A 79 0.00 -12.34 -5.01
CA ALA A 79 1.35 -12.07 -4.54
C ALA A 79 1.48 -10.64 -3.99
N ILE A 80 1.98 -10.49 -2.77
CA ILE A 80 2.13 -9.22 -2.07
C ILE A 80 3.59 -8.95 -1.78
N ALA A 81 4.04 -7.75 -2.09
CA ALA A 81 5.32 -7.22 -1.62
C ALA A 81 5.06 -6.26 -0.45
N CYS A 82 5.69 -6.52 0.70
CA CYS A 82 5.42 -5.76 1.92
C CYS A 82 6.65 -5.56 2.80
N LYS A 83 6.54 -4.61 3.76
CA LYS A 83 7.55 -4.38 4.79
C LYS A 83 6.91 -4.00 6.11
N THR A 84 7.35 -4.66 7.17
CA THR A 84 6.95 -4.38 8.54
C THR A 84 7.88 -3.36 9.18
N GLY A 85 7.36 -2.55 10.09
CA GLY A 85 8.14 -1.66 10.93
C GLY A 85 7.64 -1.70 12.37
N THR A 86 8.57 -1.71 13.31
CA THR A 86 8.29 -1.66 14.74
C THR A 86 9.23 -0.62 15.34
N ALA A 87 8.70 0.53 15.71
CA ALA A 87 9.47 1.64 16.25
C ALA A 87 9.33 1.65 17.78
N GLN A 88 10.45 1.48 18.48
CA GLN A 88 10.48 1.51 19.94
C GLN A 88 9.96 2.85 20.44
N TRP A 89 9.03 2.77 21.39
CA TRP A 89 8.55 3.93 22.10
C TRP A 89 8.94 3.87 23.57
N GLN A 90 9.66 4.91 23.99
CA GLN A 90 10.01 5.12 25.40
C GLN A 90 9.54 6.51 25.79
N GLY A 91 8.58 6.59 26.69
CA GLY A 91 8.09 7.85 27.24
C GLY A 91 8.51 8.03 28.68
N THR A 92 8.80 9.28 29.05
CA THR A 92 8.99 9.69 30.45
C THR A 92 7.76 10.46 30.89
N THR A 93 7.10 10.03 31.93
CA THR A 93 6.01 10.79 32.55
C THR A 93 6.51 11.45 33.84
N SER A 94 5.76 12.38 34.37
CA SER A 94 6.05 13.02 35.68
C SER A 94 6.10 12.02 36.85
N THR A 95 5.62 10.79 36.64
CA THR A 95 5.60 9.71 37.65
C THR A 95 6.64 8.63 37.40
N GLY A 96 7.51 8.76 36.38
CA GLY A 96 8.56 7.79 36.05
C GLY A 96 8.65 7.41 34.58
N SER A 97 9.60 6.53 34.26
CA SER A 97 9.73 5.97 32.91
C SER A 97 8.59 4.99 32.63
N PHE A 98 7.88 5.19 31.55
CA PHE A 98 6.82 4.29 31.08
C PHE A 98 7.32 3.51 29.85
N SER A 99 7.35 2.17 29.97
CA SER A 99 7.56 1.29 28.83
C SER A 99 6.19 0.88 28.29
N GLY A 100 5.82 1.41 27.11
CA GLY A 100 4.59 1.05 26.42
C GLY A 100 4.87 0.14 25.24
N SER A 101 3.80 -0.30 24.57
CA SER A 101 3.93 -1.03 23.31
C SER A 101 4.56 -0.15 22.24
N ASP A 102 5.38 -0.73 21.38
CA ASP A 102 6.02 -0.06 20.27
C ASP A 102 5.00 0.43 19.21
N HIS A 103 5.38 1.42 18.44
CA HIS A 103 4.59 1.86 17.29
C HIS A 103 4.74 0.86 16.15
N ALA A 104 3.61 0.42 15.61
CA ALA A 104 3.58 -0.50 14.48
C ALA A 104 3.35 0.25 13.17
N SER A 105 4.10 -0.13 12.15
CA SER A 105 3.90 0.34 10.77
C SER A 105 3.97 -0.81 9.79
N PHE A 106 3.23 -0.68 8.70
CA PHE A 106 3.21 -1.66 7.64
C PHE A 106 2.96 -0.97 6.30
N VAL A 107 3.69 -1.41 5.28
CA VAL A 107 3.46 -0.97 3.91
C VAL A 107 3.42 -2.18 3.00
N LEU A 108 2.61 -2.11 1.96
CA LEU A 108 2.55 -3.12 0.92
C LEU A 108 2.20 -2.50 -0.43
N TYR A 109 2.46 -3.26 -1.49
CA TYR A 109 1.83 -3.10 -2.79
C TYR A 109 1.41 -4.46 -3.34
N ALA A 110 0.34 -4.47 -4.13
CA ALA A 110 -0.27 -5.66 -4.71
C ALA A 110 -0.95 -5.36 -6.07
N PRO A 111 -1.02 -6.33 -7.01
CA PRO A 111 -0.21 -7.54 -7.06
C PRO A 111 1.28 -7.21 -7.14
N ALA A 112 2.16 -8.06 -6.58
CA ALA A 112 3.58 -7.76 -6.60
C ALA A 112 4.16 -7.76 -8.03
N ASP A 113 3.59 -8.56 -8.95
CA ASP A 113 4.06 -8.66 -10.34
C ASP A 113 3.60 -7.48 -11.22
N ASN A 114 2.40 -6.97 -10.99
CA ASN A 114 1.83 -5.83 -11.70
C ASN A 114 1.07 -4.95 -10.68
N PRO A 115 1.76 -4.07 -9.93
CA PRO A 115 1.16 -3.32 -8.84
C PRO A 115 0.02 -2.39 -9.27
N GLU A 116 -1.12 -2.53 -8.58
CA GLU A 116 -2.31 -1.72 -8.81
C GLU A 116 -2.69 -0.89 -7.58
N ILE A 117 -2.36 -1.38 -6.38
CA ILE A 117 -2.65 -0.71 -5.12
C ILE A 117 -1.43 -0.71 -4.20
N ALA A 118 -1.21 0.39 -3.50
CA ALA A 118 -0.27 0.48 -2.39
C ALA A 118 -1.01 0.90 -1.12
N ILE A 119 -0.67 0.26 0.00
CA ILE A 119 -1.28 0.51 1.31
C ILE A 119 -0.21 0.83 2.34
N SER A 120 -0.48 1.81 3.19
CA SER A 120 0.33 2.10 4.37
C SER A 120 -0.56 2.19 5.61
N VAL A 121 -0.21 1.43 6.64
CA VAL A 121 -0.88 1.43 7.93
C VAL A 121 0.11 1.81 9.01
N TYR A 122 -0.32 2.66 9.94
CA TYR A 122 0.43 3.05 11.13
C TYR A 122 -0.50 3.04 12.33
N VAL A 123 -0.05 2.38 13.40
CA VAL A 123 -0.80 2.31 14.66
C VAL A 123 0.13 2.68 15.80
N GLU A 124 -0.22 3.74 16.51
CA GLU A 124 0.49 4.12 17.73
C GLU A 124 0.28 3.03 18.80
N ARG A 125 1.39 2.61 19.39
CA ARG A 125 1.40 1.53 20.40
C ARG A 125 0.78 0.23 19.89
N GLY A 126 0.91 -0.01 18.58
CA GLY A 126 0.34 -1.17 17.89
C GLY A 126 1.14 -2.47 18.06
N SER A 127 2.19 -2.46 18.89
CA SER A 127 3.06 -3.60 19.14
C SER A 127 3.89 -4.00 17.90
N GLN A 128 3.60 -5.10 17.25
CA GLN A 128 4.39 -5.61 16.13
C GLN A 128 3.80 -5.23 14.78
N GLY A 129 4.63 -4.68 13.90
CA GLY A 129 4.20 -4.25 12.55
C GLY A 129 3.64 -5.39 11.69
N GLY A 130 4.09 -6.63 11.88
CA GLY A 130 3.57 -7.78 11.14
C GLY A 130 2.07 -8.03 11.34
N ASN A 131 1.53 -7.72 12.51
CA ASN A 131 0.11 -7.88 12.81
C ASN A 131 -0.77 -6.96 11.96
N LEU A 132 -0.22 -5.86 11.44
CA LEU A 132 -0.97 -4.91 10.60
C LEU A 132 -1.28 -5.47 9.21
N ALA A 133 -0.63 -6.55 8.80
CA ALA A 133 -0.99 -7.27 7.59
C ALA A 133 -2.45 -7.71 7.60
N ASN A 134 -2.96 -8.14 8.77
CA ASN A 134 -4.36 -8.53 8.95
C ASN A 134 -5.35 -7.39 8.68
N VAL A 135 -4.95 -6.14 8.93
CA VAL A 135 -5.78 -4.96 8.63
C VAL A 135 -5.84 -4.68 7.13
N CYS A 136 -4.80 -5.07 6.38
CA CYS A 136 -4.73 -4.84 4.94
C CYS A 136 -5.58 -5.84 4.14
N ILE A 137 -5.79 -7.07 4.63
CA ILE A 137 -6.52 -8.13 3.91
C ILE A 137 -7.93 -7.67 3.49
N PRO A 138 -8.82 -7.17 4.38
CA PRO A 138 -10.15 -6.75 3.97
C PRO A 138 -10.15 -5.56 2.99
N ILE A 139 -9.10 -4.72 3.02
CA ILE A 139 -8.93 -3.63 2.04
C ILE A 139 -8.60 -4.20 0.66
N LEU A 140 -7.67 -5.16 0.60
CA LEU A 140 -7.30 -5.86 -0.63
C LEU A 140 -8.49 -6.64 -1.20
N ASP A 141 -9.23 -7.36 -0.36
CA ASP A 141 -10.42 -8.10 -0.76
C ASP A 141 -11.48 -7.16 -1.36
N ALA A 142 -11.73 -6.02 -0.73
CA ALA A 142 -12.66 -5.03 -1.24
C ALA A 142 -12.20 -4.43 -2.58
N TYR A 143 -10.90 -4.12 -2.71
CA TYR A 143 -10.34 -3.55 -3.92
C TYR A 143 -10.43 -4.53 -5.09
N PHE A 144 -9.92 -5.73 -4.95
CA PHE A 144 -9.91 -6.72 -6.04
C PHE A 144 -11.29 -7.27 -6.37
N SER A 145 -12.20 -7.40 -5.38
CA SER A 145 -13.59 -7.77 -5.64
C SER A 145 -14.36 -6.68 -6.39
N SER A 146 -14.10 -5.41 -6.12
CA SER A 146 -14.73 -4.30 -6.82
C SER A 146 -14.20 -4.15 -8.26
N SER A 147 -12.91 -4.33 -8.47
CA SER A 147 -12.28 -4.30 -9.80
C SER A 147 -12.87 -5.36 -10.72
N ALA A 148 -13.06 -6.60 -10.22
CA ALA A 148 -13.71 -7.67 -10.98
C ALA A 148 -15.17 -7.34 -11.38
N LYS A 149 -15.91 -6.61 -10.52
CA LYS A 149 -17.28 -6.18 -10.84
C LYS A 149 -17.34 -5.09 -11.92
N TYR A 150 -16.35 -4.19 -11.95
CA TYR A 150 -16.27 -3.16 -12.98
C TYR A 150 -15.93 -3.74 -14.37
N GLU A 151 -15.09 -4.75 -14.44
CA GLU A 151 -14.78 -5.45 -15.70
C GLU A 151 -16.00 -6.18 -16.26
N THR A 152 -16.80 -6.85 -15.41
CA THR A 152 -18.05 -7.50 -15.84
C THR A 152 -19.11 -6.52 -16.35
N VAL A 153 -19.25 -5.37 -15.74
CA VAL A 153 -20.19 -4.33 -16.19
C VAL A 153 -19.73 -3.69 -17.53
N ALA A 154 -18.42 -3.50 -17.73
CA ALA A 154 -17.89 -2.95 -18.98
C ALA A 154 -18.07 -3.92 -20.15
N THR A 155 -18.00 -5.23 -19.94
CA THR A 155 -18.23 -6.25 -20.98
C THR A 155 -19.70 -6.46 -21.33
N GLU A 156 -20.61 -6.27 -20.38
CA GLU A 156 -22.06 -6.37 -20.63
C GLU A 156 -22.63 -5.17 -21.39
N ASN A 157 -22.01 -4.00 -21.32
CA ASN A 157 -22.46 -2.79 -22.01
C ASN A 157 -21.88 -2.61 -23.44
N ILE A 158 -21.07 -3.56 -23.95
CA ILE A 158 -20.53 -3.54 -25.32
C ILE A 158 -21.35 -4.41 -26.30
N ALA A 159 -22.48 -4.96 -25.86
CA ALA A 159 -23.38 -5.71 -26.72
C ALA A 159 -24.56 -4.84 -27.21
N TYR A 160 -24.23 -3.85 -28.08
CA TYR A 160 -25.18 -3.22 -29.03
C TYR A 160 -24.45 -2.68 -30.24
#